data_9b355c3371abd46c5e5521b86e0ef45b
#
_entry.id   9b355c3371abd46c5e5521b86e0ef45b
#
_cell.length_a   1.000
_cell.length_b   1.000
_cell.length_c   1.000
_cell.angle_alpha   90.00
_cell.angle_beta   90.00
_cell.angle_gamma   90.00
#
_symmetry.space_group_name_H-M   'P 1'
#
loop_
_entity.id
_entity.type
_entity.pdbx_description
1 polymer ?
#
loop_
_entity_poly.entity_id
_entity_poly.type
_entity_poly.pdbx_seq_one_letter_code
_entity_poly.pdbx_strand_id
1 'polypeptide(L)'
;MQSVLTRIDHVMICVANLEEGIEAYTRLGFNIYPGGVHTGRGTHNAIAYHEEDYLEVMGVRDRQEYLSSAGPGGGLLEFLSHGNGLRFVIVQSDDLGADVAAMRRRGVEVSEPSTGGRRTPAGYELQWKMAVLGPDHPLPILFIQHLTPLAERRAQLPQAGNHPNGVRRTDRVYIAVPDVAAAAKTYSQVLGLPVPPIQRGAVIKADMAVFDLGPTGLTVAQPAEPGPAAEAVSRRGPGPFQVLYRTSSMDGAARWMADHGVPPPARGVRNTGEQAMLVPPEHACGTYIGFVGPA
;
A
#
# COMPACT_ATOMS: atom_id res chain seq x y z
N MET A 1 -17.38 -10.28 -18.73
CA MET A 1 -17.73 -9.35 -17.65
C MET A 1 -16.45 -8.59 -17.35
N GLN A 2 -16.52 -7.26 -17.33
CA GLN A 2 -15.41 -6.41 -16.88
C GLN A 2 -15.13 -6.69 -15.40
N SER A 3 -13.86 -6.60 -14.98
CA SER A 3 -13.47 -6.67 -13.57
C SER A 3 -14.15 -5.53 -12.81
N VAL A 4 -14.61 -5.82 -11.60
CA VAL A 4 -15.15 -4.84 -10.66
C VAL A 4 -14.12 -4.40 -9.62
N LEU A 5 -12.82 -4.77 -9.86
CA LEU A 5 -11.70 -4.16 -9.14
C LEU A 5 -11.60 -2.69 -9.52
N THR A 6 -11.71 -1.79 -8.56
CA THR A 6 -11.97 -0.38 -8.84
C THR A 6 -10.77 0.52 -8.58
N ARG A 7 -9.96 0.22 -7.55
CA ARG A 7 -8.80 1.04 -7.14
C ARG A 7 -7.94 0.33 -6.11
N ILE A 8 -6.81 0.92 -5.77
CA ILE A 8 -6.14 0.62 -4.51
C ILE A 8 -7.01 1.17 -3.37
N ASP A 9 -7.39 0.31 -2.44
CA ASP A 9 -8.11 0.69 -1.23
C ASP A 9 -7.15 1.24 -0.18
N HIS A 10 -6.04 0.52 0.05
CA HIS A 10 -4.98 0.97 0.94
C HIS A 10 -3.67 0.23 0.70
N VAL A 11 -2.64 0.76 1.30
CA VAL A 11 -1.33 0.12 1.41
C VAL A 11 -1.06 -0.22 2.86
N MET A 12 -0.44 -1.37 3.09
CA MET A 12 -0.12 -1.86 4.43
C MET A 12 1.39 -1.82 4.66
N ILE A 13 1.80 -0.90 5.53
CA ILE A 13 3.18 -0.78 5.98
C ILE A 13 3.31 -1.43 7.33
N CYS A 14 4.17 -2.44 7.43
CA CYS A 14 4.37 -3.21 8.65
C CYS A 14 5.57 -2.68 9.42
N VAL A 15 5.38 -2.51 10.74
CA VAL A 15 6.37 -1.96 11.66
C VAL A 15 6.52 -2.81 12.90
N ALA A 16 7.74 -2.85 13.44
CA ALA A 16 8.02 -3.54 14.71
C ALA A 16 7.42 -2.79 15.92
N ASN A 17 7.38 -1.44 15.84
CA ASN A 17 6.80 -0.57 16.85
C ASN A 17 5.79 0.38 16.17
N LEU A 18 4.51 0.29 16.59
CA LEU A 18 3.45 1.08 15.98
C LEU A 18 3.57 2.56 16.31
N GLU A 19 3.99 2.92 17.51
CA GLU A 19 4.15 4.30 17.95
C GLU A 19 5.24 5.02 17.14
N GLU A 20 6.38 4.37 16.91
CA GLU A 20 7.45 4.88 16.03
C GLU A 20 6.96 5.03 14.59
N GLY A 21 6.12 4.10 14.12
CA GLY A 21 5.47 4.20 12.81
C GLY A 21 4.56 5.41 12.71
N ILE A 22 3.70 5.64 13.71
CA ILE A 22 2.83 6.82 13.79
C ILE A 22 3.67 8.10 13.76
N GLU A 23 4.73 8.17 14.58
CA GLU A 23 5.61 9.34 14.63
C GLU A 23 6.29 9.61 13.29
N ALA A 24 6.82 8.58 12.62
CA ALA A 24 7.47 8.71 11.32
C ALA A 24 6.51 9.31 10.27
N TYR A 25 5.29 8.78 10.16
CA TYR A 25 4.31 9.30 9.20
C TYR A 25 3.72 10.66 9.58
N THR A 26 3.64 10.97 10.88
CA THR A 26 3.28 12.33 11.35
C THR A 26 4.33 13.35 10.91
N ARG A 27 5.62 13.04 11.00
CA ARG A 27 6.70 13.92 10.50
C ARG A 27 6.64 14.12 8.98
N LEU A 28 6.13 13.14 8.23
CA LEU A 28 5.88 13.27 6.80
C LEU A 28 4.60 14.07 6.48
N GLY A 29 3.85 14.51 7.50
CA GLY A 29 2.66 15.33 7.36
C GLY A 29 1.37 14.53 7.12
N PHE A 30 1.33 13.26 7.46
CA PHE A 30 0.09 12.50 7.47
C PHE A 30 -0.62 12.68 8.82
N ASN A 31 -1.90 13.04 8.81
CA ASN A 31 -2.77 12.89 9.96
C ASN A 31 -3.09 11.41 10.13
N ILE A 32 -2.37 10.74 11.01
CA ILE A 32 -2.48 9.31 11.27
C ILE A 32 -3.03 9.08 12.70
N TYR A 33 -3.99 8.19 12.80
CA TYR A 33 -4.73 7.91 14.04
C TYR A 33 -4.70 6.43 14.38
N PRO A 34 -4.72 6.06 15.67
CA PRO A 34 -4.93 4.67 16.07
C PRO A 34 -6.21 4.13 15.43
N GLY A 35 -6.07 3.07 14.63
CA GLY A 35 -7.19 2.46 13.92
C GLY A 35 -7.94 1.45 14.78
N GLY A 36 -7.22 0.75 15.64
CA GLY A 36 -7.78 -0.22 16.60
C GLY A 36 -7.03 -1.54 16.64
N VAL A 37 -7.68 -2.52 17.25
CA VAL A 37 -7.17 -3.87 17.45
C VAL A 37 -7.92 -4.84 16.55
N HIS A 38 -7.22 -5.71 15.86
CA HIS A 38 -7.80 -6.81 15.12
C HIS A 38 -8.09 -7.96 16.07
N THR A 39 -9.35 -8.10 16.46
CA THR A 39 -9.81 -9.09 17.45
C THR A 39 -9.41 -10.51 17.03
N GLY A 40 -8.75 -11.25 17.91
CA GLY A 40 -8.30 -12.61 17.67
C GLY A 40 -7.12 -12.73 16.68
N ARG A 41 -6.45 -11.61 16.33
CA ARG A 41 -5.33 -11.60 15.39
C ARG A 41 -4.00 -11.19 16.01
N GLY A 42 -3.99 -10.65 17.23
CA GLY A 42 -2.79 -10.17 17.90
C GLY A 42 -2.12 -8.97 17.21
N THR A 43 -2.81 -8.29 16.30
CA THR A 43 -2.32 -7.12 15.57
C THR A 43 -3.14 -5.88 15.89
N HIS A 44 -2.52 -4.72 15.71
CA HIS A 44 -3.14 -3.41 15.80
C HIS A 44 -2.63 -2.50 14.69
N ASN A 45 -3.35 -1.42 14.44
CA ASN A 45 -2.99 -0.51 13.36
C ASN A 45 -3.20 0.96 13.70
N ALA A 46 -2.61 1.81 12.86
CA ALA A 46 -2.92 3.23 12.75
C ALA A 46 -3.22 3.55 11.28
N ILE A 47 -4.12 4.51 11.05
CA ILE A 47 -4.67 4.79 9.72
C ILE A 47 -4.62 6.28 9.43
N ALA A 48 -4.13 6.64 8.24
CA ALA A 48 -4.24 7.95 7.65
C ALA A 48 -5.21 7.88 6.46
N TYR A 49 -6.47 8.31 6.66
CA TYR A 49 -7.48 8.33 5.61
C TYR A 49 -7.23 9.48 4.63
N HIS A 50 -7.24 9.17 3.35
CA HIS A 50 -7.32 10.11 2.23
C HIS A 50 -8.78 10.33 1.80
N GLU A 51 -9.02 10.85 0.60
CA GLU A 51 -10.40 11.11 0.14
C GLU A 51 -11.21 9.81 -0.01
N GLU A 52 -10.61 8.76 -0.59
CA GLU A 52 -11.30 7.49 -0.85
C GLU A 52 -10.49 6.25 -0.47
N ASP A 53 -9.19 6.41 -0.25
CA ASP A 53 -8.25 5.36 0.15
C ASP A 53 -7.55 5.71 1.47
N TYR A 54 -6.61 4.89 1.93
CA TYR A 54 -5.86 5.20 3.13
C TYR A 54 -4.48 4.52 3.18
N LEU A 55 -3.62 5.06 4.03
CA LEU A 55 -2.39 4.42 4.48
C LEU A 55 -2.68 3.68 5.79
N GLU A 56 -2.30 2.41 5.87
CA GLU A 56 -2.30 1.63 7.10
C GLU A 56 -0.87 1.37 7.57
N VAL A 57 -0.60 1.69 8.83
CA VAL A 57 0.60 1.23 9.54
C VAL A 57 0.19 0.16 10.53
N MET A 58 0.75 -1.04 10.41
CA MET A 58 0.34 -2.20 11.19
C MET A 58 1.51 -2.82 11.95
N GLY A 59 1.27 -3.19 13.21
CA GLY A 59 2.22 -3.89 14.06
C GLY A 59 1.62 -5.10 14.78
N VAL A 60 2.49 -5.92 15.39
CA VAL A 60 2.08 -6.98 16.29
C VAL A 60 1.92 -6.39 17.69
N ARG A 61 0.71 -6.45 18.24
CA ARG A 61 0.38 -6.01 19.60
C ARG A 61 0.64 -7.09 20.63
N ASP A 62 0.17 -8.30 20.32
CA ASP A 62 0.30 -9.47 21.16
C ASP A 62 0.87 -10.62 20.34
N ARG A 63 2.14 -10.98 20.64
CA ARG A 63 2.87 -12.00 19.89
C ARG A 63 2.22 -13.38 20.04
N GLN A 64 1.71 -13.71 21.24
CA GLN A 64 1.14 -15.02 21.50
C GLN A 64 -0.20 -15.18 20.78
N GLU A 65 -1.07 -14.17 20.86
CA GLU A 65 -2.34 -14.12 20.11
C GLU A 65 -2.07 -14.19 18.60
N TYR A 66 -1.08 -13.42 18.10
CA TYR A 66 -0.71 -13.46 16.69
C TYR A 66 -0.27 -14.86 16.23
N LEU A 67 0.66 -15.49 16.92
CA LEU A 67 1.13 -16.84 16.57
C LEU A 67 0.04 -17.89 16.61
N SER A 68 -0.90 -17.77 17.55
CA SER A 68 -2.06 -18.65 17.64
C SER A 68 -3.04 -18.50 16.48
N SER A 69 -3.14 -17.29 15.92
CA SER A 69 -4.07 -16.95 14.82
C SER A 69 -3.47 -17.12 13.43
N ALA A 70 -2.17 -16.88 13.28
CA ALA A 70 -1.46 -16.86 12.00
C ALA A 70 -1.02 -18.24 11.52
N GLY A 71 -1.10 -19.25 12.39
CA GLY A 71 -0.58 -20.59 12.12
C GLY A 71 0.95 -20.67 12.11
N PRO A 72 1.50 -21.86 11.79
CA PRO A 72 2.95 -22.05 11.73
C PRO A 72 3.58 -21.12 10.69
N GLY A 73 4.60 -20.37 11.09
CA GLY A 73 5.37 -19.51 10.20
C GLY A 73 5.08 -18.01 10.29
N GLY A 74 3.99 -17.59 10.93
CA GLY A 74 3.70 -16.19 11.31
C GLY A 74 4.26 -15.12 10.38
N GLY A 75 3.88 -15.12 9.10
CA GLY A 75 4.51 -14.35 8.02
C GLY A 75 4.77 -12.84 8.26
N LEU A 76 4.06 -12.20 9.23
CA LEU A 76 4.37 -10.82 9.62
C LEU A 76 5.64 -10.72 10.47
N LEU A 77 5.83 -11.65 11.39
CA LEU A 77 7.05 -11.64 12.23
C LEU A 77 8.30 -11.94 11.41
N GLU A 78 8.20 -12.86 10.44
CA GLU A 78 9.26 -13.12 9.48
C GLU A 78 9.54 -11.88 8.63
N PHE A 79 8.51 -11.24 8.08
CA PHE A 79 8.65 -9.99 7.35
C PHE A 79 9.38 -8.92 8.17
N LEU A 80 9.00 -8.74 9.43
CA LEU A 80 9.59 -7.75 10.35
C LEU A 80 11.02 -8.12 10.80
N SER A 81 11.42 -9.39 10.73
CA SER A 81 12.81 -9.77 11.00
C SER A 81 13.81 -9.17 10.03
N HIS A 82 13.34 -8.76 8.84
CA HIS A 82 14.09 -8.04 7.82
C HIS A 82 13.88 -6.51 7.88
N GLY A 83 13.26 -6.00 8.96
CA GLY A 83 12.97 -4.59 9.20
C GLY A 83 11.53 -4.18 8.82
N ASN A 84 11.22 -2.90 9.03
CA ASN A 84 9.94 -2.30 8.65
C ASN A 84 9.82 -2.15 7.13
N GLY A 85 8.59 -2.10 6.60
CA GLY A 85 8.39 -1.86 5.16
C GLY A 85 6.97 -2.05 4.65
N LEU A 86 6.78 -1.68 3.40
CA LEU A 86 5.56 -1.93 2.65
C LEU A 86 5.43 -3.44 2.37
N ARG A 87 4.32 -4.03 2.83
CA ARG A 87 4.11 -5.47 2.72
C ARG A 87 3.05 -5.86 1.72
N PHE A 88 1.90 -5.19 1.77
CA PHE A 88 0.76 -5.53 0.92
C PHE A 88 0.15 -4.29 0.28
N VAL A 89 -0.43 -4.52 -0.89
CA VAL A 89 -1.34 -3.60 -1.57
C VAL A 89 -2.74 -4.22 -1.53
N ILE A 90 -3.69 -3.48 -1.01
CA ILE A 90 -5.06 -3.96 -0.90
C ILE A 90 -5.88 -3.30 -2.00
N VAL A 91 -6.50 -4.12 -2.85
CA VAL A 91 -7.29 -3.68 -4.01
C VAL A 91 -8.77 -3.82 -3.67
N GLN A 92 -9.53 -2.75 -3.89
CA GLN A 92 -10.97 -2.73 -3.67
C GLN A 92 -11.72 -3.45 -4.78
N SER A 93 -12.73 -4.20 -4.38
CA SER A 93 -13.75 -4.78 -5.22
C SER A 93 -15.13 -4.29 -4.78
N ASP A 94 -16.01 -4.01 -5.73
CA ASP A 94 -17.42 -3.70 -5.45
C ASP A 94 -18.28 -4.98 -5.35
N ASP A 95 -17.80 -6.09 -5.94
CA ASP A 95 -18.37 -7.43 -5.80
C ASP A 95 -17.24 -8.47 -5.75
N LEU A 96 -16.73 -8.72 -4.56
CA LEU A 96 -15.59 -9.62 -4.36
C LEU A 96 -15.90 -11.07 -4.76
N GLY A 97 -17.15 -11.49 -4.62
CA GLY A 97 -17.57 -12.84 -5.06
C GLY A 97 -17.46 -12.99 -6.59
N ALA A 98 -17.93 -12.00 -7.34
CA ALA A 98 -17.84 -11.98 -8.79
C ALA A 98 -16.38 -11.91 -9.28
N ASP A 99 -15.54 -11.10 -8.63
CA ASP A 99 -14.12 -10.99 -8.97
C ASP A 99 -13.35 -12.27 -8.67
N VAL A 100 -13.56 -12.90 -7.52
CA VAL A 100 -12.97 -14.21 -7.17
C VAL A 100 -13.35 -15.27 -8.21
N ALA A 101 -14.64 -15.33 -8.59
CA ALA A 101 -15.08 -16.27 -9.64
C ALA A 101 -14.42 -15.95 -11.00
N ALA A 102 -14.20 -14.67 -11.33
CA ALA A 102 -13.52 -14.27 -12.55
C ALA A 102 -12.01 -14.61 -12.53
N MET A 103 -11.33 -14.40 -11.39
CA MET A 103 -9.92 -14.80 -11.19
C MET A 103 -9.75 -16.31 -11.38
N ARG A 104 -10.61 -17.11 -10.76
CA ARG A 104 -10.58 -18.58 -10.90
C ARG A 104 -10.78 -19.05 -12.35
N ARG A 105 -11.70 -18.41 -13.09
CA ARG A 105 -11.85 -18.70 -14.54
C ARG A 105 -10.60 -18.39 -15.36
N ARG A 106 -9.75 -17.46 -14.90
CA ARG A 106 -8.44 -17.16 -15.49
C ARG A 106 -7.32 -18.08 -14.98
N GLY A 107 -7.64 -19.07 -14.13
CA GLY A 107 -6.67 -20.01 -13.57
C GLY A 107 -5.91 -19.48 -12.36
N VAL A 108 -6.38 -18.38 -11.74
CA VAL A 108 -5.77 -17.83 -10.53
C VAL A 108 -6.29 -18.57 -9.31
N GLU A 109 -5.38 -19.08 -8.49
CA GLU A 109 -5.72 -19.63 -7.17
C GLU A 109 -5.99 -18.48 -6.20
N VAL A 110 -7.20 -18.43 -5.68
CA VAL A 110 -7.66 -17.40 -4.76
C VAL A 110 -8.68 -17.99 -3.79
N SER A 111 -8.64 -17.54 -2.52
CA SER A 111 -9.54 -18.02 -1.46
C SER A 111 -11.00 -17.61 -1.73
N GLU A 112 -11.94 -18.27 -1.05
CA GLU A 112 -13.29 -17.73 -0.92
C GLU A 112 -13.23 -16.42 -0.12
N PRO A 113 -14.14 -15.46 -0.41
CA PRO A 113 -14.28 -14.26 0.41
C PRO A 113 -14.65 -14.61 1.86
N SER A 114 -13.85 -14.17 2.81
CA SER A 114 -14.07 -14.35 4.24
C SER A 114 -14.37 -13.01 4.92
N THR A 115 -15.26 -13.00 5.89
CA THR A 115 -15.57 -11.79 6.66
C THR A 115 -14.46 -11.49 7.65
N GLY A 116 -14.02 -10.24 7.64
CA GLY A 116 -13.09 -9.65 8.61
C GLY A 116 -13.72 -8.45 9.30
N GLY A 117 -13.13 -8.02 10.39
CA GLY A 117 -13.58 -6.84 11.11
C GLY A 117 -12.54 -6.34 12.10
N ARG A 118 -12.71 -5.10 12.54
CA ARG A 118 -11.96 -4.52 13.66
C ARG A 118 -12.84 -3.61 14.48
N ARG A 119 -12.48 -3.47 15.73
CA ARG A 119 -13.10 -2.51 16.63
C ARG A 119 -12.25 -1.25 16.71
N THR A 120 -12.86 -0.10 16.41
CA THR A 120 -12.22 1.20 16.58
C THR A 120 -12.02 1.54 18.06
N PRO A 121 -11.12 2.50 18.41
CA PRO A 121 -10.99 2.97 19.80
C PRO A 121 -12.30 3.49 20.40
N ALA A 122 -13.21 4.00 19.58
CA ALA A 122 -14.54 4.46 20.00
C ALA A 122 -15.57 3.33 20.17
N GLY A 123 -15.18 2.06 19.94
CA GLY A 123 -16.02 0.88 20.12
C GLY A 123 -16.86 0.48 18.91
N TYR A 124 -16.74 1.17 17.77
CA TYR A 124 -17.44 0.79 16.54
C TYR A 124 -16.83 -0.44 15.90
N GLU A 125 -17.67 -1.33 15.38
CA GLU A 125 -17.23 -2.45 14.56
C GLU A 125 -17.31 -2.09 13.08
N LEU A 126 -16.14 -2.19 12.42
CA LEU A 126 -16.03 -2.06 10.98
C LEU A 126 -15.90 -3.45 10.39
N GLN A 127 -16.62 -3.70 9.30
CA GLN A 127 -16.69 -5.01 8.66
C GLN A 127 -16.34 -4.93 7.17
N TRP A 128 -15.72 -5.99 6.68
CA TRP A 128 -15.36 -6.18 5.27
C TRP A 128 -15.34 -7.66 4.91
N LYS A 129 -15.30 -7.95 3.63
CA LYS A 129 -14.88 -9.25 3.11
C LYS A 129 -13.47 -9.14 2.54
N MET A 130 -12.67 -10.19 2.68
CA MET A 130 -11.35 -10.29 2.08
C MET A 130 -11.19 -11.60 1.33
N ALA A 131 -10.41 -11.55 0.25
CA ALA A 131 -9.89 -12.72 -0.43
C ALA A 131 -8.36 -12.57 -0.59
N VAL A 132 -7.67 -13.69 -0.52
CA VAL A 132 -6.21 -13.78 -0.63
C VAL A 132 -5.84 -14.73 -1.76
N LEU A 133 -4.76 -14.43 -2.45
CA LEU A 133 -4.17 -15.33 -3.44
C LEU A 133 -3.64 -16.59 -2.77
N GLY A 134 -3.48 -17.67 -3.54
CA GLY A 134 -2.95 -18.92 -3.02
C GLY A 134 -1.61 -18.74 -2.30
N PRO A 135 -1.25 -19.64 -1.37
CA PRO A 135 -0.11 -19.46 -0.48
C PRO A 135 1.23 -19.29 -1.20
N ASP A 136 1.36 -19.91 -2.37
CA ASP A 136 2.57 -19.85 -3.20
C ASP A 136 2.53 -18.75 -4.26
N HIS A 137 1.48 -17.91 -4.23
CA HIS A 137 1.34 -16.86 -5.23
C HIS A 137 2.26 -15.67 -4.90
N PRO A 138 3.12 -15.23 -5.85
CA PRO A 138 4.18 -14.24 -5.53
C PRO A 138 3.69 -12.81 -5.39
N LEU A 139 2.43 -12.50 -5.71
CA LEU A 139 1.94 -11.13 -5.69
C LEU A 139 1.57 -10.68 -4.28
N PRO A 140 2.08 -9.52 -3.83
CA PRO A 140 1.75 -8.94 -2.53
C PRO A 140 0.42 -8.16 -2.57
N ILE A 141 -0.63 -8.81 -3.09
CA ILE A 141 -1.95 -8.21 -3.28
C ILE A 141 -2.98 -8.96 -2.44
N LEU A 142 -3.83 -8.22 -1.75
CA LEU A 142 -5.05 -8.71 -1.11
C LEU A 142 -6.25 -7.99 -1.72
N PHE A 143 -7.42 -8.61 -1.64
CA PHE A 143 -8.66 -8.04 -2.17
C PHE A 143 -9.65 -7.78 -1.05
N ILE A 144 -10.33 -6.62 -1.09
CA ILE A 144 -11.26 -6.20 -0.07
C ILE A 144 -12.56 -5.69 -0.67
N GLN A 145 -13.68 -6.04 -0.03
CA GLN A 145 -14.98 -5.42 -0.22
C GLN A 145 -15.47 -4.91 1.12
N HIS A 146 -15.56 -3.60 1.31
CA HIS A 146 -16.09 -3.04 2.54
C HIS A 146 -17.59 -3.31 2.67
N LEU A 147 -18.01 -3.77 3.85
CA LEU A 147 -19.42 -3.89 4.24
C LEU A 147 -19.87 -2.63 4.98
N THR A 148 -18.98 -1.99 5.74
CA THR A 148 -19.22 -0.70 6.37
C THR A 148 -18.93 0.44 5.38
N PRO A 149 -19.90 1.30 5.07
CA PRO A 149 -19.72 2.41 4.12
C PRO A 149 -18.59 3.37 4.50
N LEU A 150 -17.93 3.98 3.48
CA LEU A 150 -16.81 4.92 3.69
C LEU A 150 -17.20 6.09 4.60
N ALA A 151 -18.40 6.64 4.41
CA ALA A 151 -18.91 7.74 5.24
C ALA A 151 -18.96 7.39 6.74
N GLU A 152 -19.41 6.18 7.07
CA GLU A 152 -19.46 5.69 8.46
C GLU A 152 -18.06 5.43 9.01
N ARG A 153 -17.15 4.86 8.19
CA ARG A 153 -15.75 4.62 8.58
C ARG A 153 -15.02 5.94 8.90
N ARG A 154 -15.30 7.01 8.15
CA ARG A 154 -14.69 8.34 8.31
C ARG A 154 -15.32 9.19 9.39
N ALA A 155 -16.62 9.01 9.67
CA ALA A 155 -17.33 9.77 10.70
C ALA A 155 -16.72 9.65 12.11
N GLN A 156 -15.95 8.59 12.34
CA GLN A 156 -15.21 8.36 13.59
C GLN A 156 -13.92 9.20 13.71
N LEU A 157 -13.48 9.84 12.63
CA LEU A 157 -12.23 10.58 12.55
C LEU A 157 -12.47 11.93 11.86
N PRO A 158 -12.90 12.97 12.60
CA PRO A 158 -13.36 14.25 12.02
C PRO A 158 -12.33 14.97 11.15
N GLN A 159 -11.04 14.71 11.37
CA GLN A 159 -9.94 15.29 10.59
C GLN A 159 -9.40 14.35 9.51
N ALA A 160 -10.06 13.22 9.24
CA ALA A 160 -9.65 12.30 8.20
C ALA A 160 -9.56 13.01 6.84
N GLY A 161 -8.43 12.82 6.14
CA GLY A 161 -8.17 13.45 4.85
C GLY A 161 -7.64 14.88 4.91
N ASN A 162 -7.42 15.44 6.10
CA ASN A 162 -6.91 16.81 6.29
C ASN A 162 -5.41 16.76 6.63
N HIS A 163 -4.60 16.35 5.66
CA HIS A 163 -3.17 16.12 5.85
C HIS A 163 -2.35 17.42 5.70
N PRO A 164 -1.46 17.75 6.66
CA PRO A 164 -0.51 18.87 6.51
C PRO A 164 0.33 18.83 5.24
N ASN A 165 0.67 17.64 4.74
CA ASN A 165 1.37 17.45 3.47
C ASN A 165 0.47 17.59 2.23
N GLY A 166 -0.82 17.90 2.40
CA GLY A 166 -1.78 18.09 1.34
C GLY A 166 -2.16 16.83 0.54
N VAL A 167 -1.80 15.64 1.02
CA VAL A 167 -2.15 14.38 0.35
C VAL A 167 -3.66 14.21 0.29
N ARG A 168 -4.14 13.82 -0.90
CA ARG A 168 -5.55 13.57 -1.19
C ARG A 168 -5.85 12.12 -1.48
N ARG A 169 -4.93 11.40 -2.15
CA ARG A 169 -5.12 10.00 -2.51
C ARG A 169 -3.80 9.32 -2.84
N THR A 170 -3.81 8.00 -2.81
CA THR A 170 -2.78 7.19 -3.45
C THR A 170 -2.85 7.40 -4.97
N ASP A 171 -1.70 7.67 -5.59
CA ASP A 171 -1.58 7.73 -7.05
C ASP A 171 -1.16 6.35 -7.58
N ARG A 172 -0.08 5.78 -7.01
CA ARG A 172 0.50 4.54 -7.53
C ARG A 172 1.34 3.81 -6.48
N VAL A 173 1.36 2.49 -6.57
CA VAL A 173 2.30 1.65 -5.82
C VAL A 173 3.28 0.99 -6.78
N TYR A 174 4.56 0.96 -6.41
CA TYR A 174 5.63 0.32 -7.17
C TYR A 174 6.08 -0.95 -6.48
N ILE A 175 6.22 -2.01 -7.27
CA ILE A 175 6.58 -3.35 -6.84
C ILE A 175 7.80 -3.78 -7.63
N ALA A 176 8.90 -4.03 -6.95
CA ALA A 176 10.12 -4.52 -7.56
C ALA A 176 9.99 -6.00 -7.93
N VAL A 177 10.37 -6.34 -9.13
CA VAL A 177 10.29 -7.70 -9.69
C VAL A 177 11.57 -8.07 -10.41
N PRO A 178 11.93 -9.37 -10.45
CA PRO A 178 13.14 -9.81 -11.16
C PRO A 178 12.99 -9.81 -12.69
N ASP A 179 11.76 -9.97 -13.20
CA ASP A 179 11.42 -10.00 -14.62
C ASP A 179 10.09 -9.26 -14.82
N VAL A 180 10.17 -8.08 -15.43
CA VAL A 180 9.01 -7.22 -15.66
C VAL A 180 8.04 -7.81 -16.67
N ALA A 181 8.51 -8.56 -17.68
CA ALA A 181 7.66 -9.13 -18.69
C ALA A 181 6.86 -10.33 -18.16
N ALA A 182 7.49 -11.19 -17.36
CA ALA A 182 6.82 -12.29 -16.68
C ALA A 182 5.83 -11.74 -15.63
N ALA A 183 6.25 -10.78 -14.81
CA ALA A 183 5.40 -10.15 -13.82
C ALA A 183 4.18 -9.48 -14.47
N ALA A 184 4.36 -8.73 -15.56
CA ALA A 184 3.26 -8.08 -16.26
C ALA A 184 2.17 -9.07 -16.70
N LYS A 185 2.53 -10.25 -17.18
CA LYS A 185 1.57 -11.30 -17.52
C LYS A 185 0.82 -11.83 -16.29
N THR A 186 1.54 -12.09 -15.19
CA THR A 186 0.93 -12.58 -13.94
C THR A 186 -0.03 -11.57 -13.34
N TYR A 187 0.37 -10.28 -13.29
CA TYR A 187 -0.50 -9.22 -12.81
C TYR A 187 -1.71 -9.01 -13.71
N SER A 188 -1.55 -9.07 -15.04
CA SER A 188 -2.64 -9.04 -16.02
C SER A 188 -3.66 -10.16 -15.76
N GLN A 189 -3.19 -11.38 -15.52
CA GLN A 189 -4.06 -12.52 -15.23
C GLN A 189 -4.85 -12.33 -13.93
N VAL A 190 -4.20 -11.85 -12.86
CA VAL A 190 -4.86 -11.61 -11.57
C VAL A 190 -5.84 -10.44 -11.65
N LEU A 191 -5.42 -9.31 -12.19
CA LEU A 191 -6.23 -8.09 -12.24
C LEU A 191 -7.32 -8.13 -13.33
N GLY A 192 -7.19 -9.03 -14.32
CA GLY A 192 -8.09 -9.05 -15.46
C GLY A 192 -7.92 -7.88 -16.42
N LEU A 193 -6.75 -7.26 -16.43
CA LEU A 193 -6.38 -6.14 -17.28
C LEU A 193 -5.47 -6.60 -18.44
N PRO A 194 -5.43 -5.89 -19.57
CA PRO A 194 -4.45 -6.15 -20.62
C PRO A 194 -3.01 -6.07 -20.12
N VAL A 195 -2.10 -6.83 -20.73
CA VAL A 195 -0.66 -6.71 -20.46
C VAL A 195 -0.18 -5.36 -21.00
N PRO A 196 0.31 -4.45 -20.16
CA PRO A 196 0.75 -3.14 -20.60
C PRO A 196 2.12 -3.21 -21.29
N PRO A 197 2.48 -2.22 -22.14
CA PRO A 197 3.80 -2.12 -22.73
C PRO A 197 4.85 -1.83 -21.64
N ILE A 198 6.06 -2.36 -21.84
CA ILE A 198 7.20 -2.07 -20.98
C ILE A 198 7.79 -0.72 -21.38
N GLN A 199 8.07 0.12 -20.40
CA GLN A 199 8.66 1.44 -20.58
C GLN A 199 9.76 1.71 -19.52
N ARG A 200 10.73 2.57 -19.85
CA ARG A 200 11.76 2.98 -18.91
C ARG A 200 11.22 4.03 -17.94
N GLY A 201 11.40 3.80 -16.63
CA GLY A 201 11.12 4.76 -15.55
C GLY A 201 12.35 5.55 -15.17
N ALA A 202 12.37 6.85 -15.50
CA ALA A 202 13.55 7.70 -15.29
C ALA A 202 13.87 7.92 -13.79
N VAL A 203 12.86 8.12 -12.95
CA VAL A 203 13.03 8.39 -11.50
C VAL A 203 13.47 7.16 -10.74
N ILE A 204 12.80 6.03 -10.97
CA ILE A 204 13.04 4.77 -10.23
C ILE A 204 14.16 3.91 -10.85
N LYS A 205 14.72 4.31 -12.01
CA LYS A 205 15.79 3.62 -12.73
C LYS A 205 15.47 2.15 -13.04
N ALA A 206 14.26 1.90 -13.57
CA ALA A 206 13.74 0.55 -13.80
C ALA A 206 12.98 0.44 -15.13
N ASP A 207 12.90 -0.76 -15.70
CA ASP A 207 11.91 -1.10 -16.72
C ASP A 207 10.58 -1.40 -16.05
N MET A 208 9.49 -0.82 -16.54
CA MET A 208 8.20 -0.81 -15.85
C MET A 208 7.07 -1.28 -16.75
N ALA A 209 6.11 -1.99 -16.16
CA ALA A 209 4.78 -2.20 -16.71
C ALA A 209 3.73 -1.58 -15.77
N VAL A 210 2.86 -0.74 -16.32
CA VAL A 210 1.95 0.14 -15.57
C VAL A 210 0.52 -0.35 -15.73
N PHE A 211 -0.14 -0.66 -14.62
CA PHE A 211 -1.54 -1.06 -14.55
C PHE A 211 -2.37 0.04 -13.90
N ASP A 212 -3.36 0.56 -14.61
CA ASP A 212 -4.29 1.53 -14.06
C ASP A 212 -5.51 0.83 -13.45
N LEU A 213 -5.84 1.21 -12.22
CA LEU A 213 -6.98 0.76 -11.44
C LEU A 213 -7.81 1.98 -11.05
N GLY A 214 -8.68 2.43 -11.95
CA GLY A 214 -9.43 3.66 -11.77
C GLY A 214 -8.51 4.87 -11.55
N PRO A 215 -8.68 5.62 -10.43
CA PRO A 215 -7.85 6.79 -10.14
C PRO A 215 -6.46 6.44 -9.60
N THR A 216 -6.17 5.16 -9.33
CA THR A 216 -4.92 4.66 -8.75
C THR A 216 -4.23 3.69 -9.71
N GLY A 217 -3.05 3.17 -9.37
CA GLY A 217 -2.42 2.16 -10.19
C GLY A 217 -1.32 1.37 -9.50
N LEU A 218 -0.96 0.25 -10.15
CA LEU A 218 0.18 -0.59 -9.79
C LEU A 218 1.25 -0.47 -10.88
N THR A 219 2.50 -0.46 -10.47
CA THR A 219 3.63 -0.52 -11.39
C THR A 219 4.55 -1.65 -10.96
N VAL A 220 4.73 -2.65 -11.81
CA VAL A 220 5.80 -3.61 -11.63
C VAL A 220 7.07 -3.08 -12.27
N ALA A 221 8.20 -3.17 -11.56
CA ALA A 221 9.45 -2.50 -11.91
C ALA A 221 10.64 -3.44 -11.77
N GLN A 222 11.33 -3.70 -12.87
CA GLN A 222 12.59 -4.44 -12.88
C GLN A 222 13.75 -3.44 -12.81
N PRO A 223 14.63 -3.51 -11.80
CA PRO A 223 15.81 -2.66 -11.72
C PRO A 223 16.65 -2.77 -12.99
N ALA A 224 17.05 -1.64 -13.54
CA ALA A 224 17.87 -1.59 -14.77
C ALA A 224 19.19 -0.83 -14.56
N GLU A 225 19.24 0.02 -13.54
CA GLU A 225 20.39 0.83 -13.14
C GLU A 225 20.38 0.99 -11.61
N PRO A 226 21.50 1.41 -10.98
CA PRO A 226 21.52 1.81 -9.59
C PRO A 226 20.49 2.92 -9.30
N GLY A 227 19.66 2.73 -8.27
CA GLY A 227 18.61 3.66 -7.89
C GLY A 227 17.53 3.00 -7.02
N PRO A 228 16.39 3.67 -6.76
CA PRO A 228 15.41 3.25 -5.77
C PRO A 228 14.93 1.79 -5.91
N ALA A 229 14.67 1.33 -7.14
CA ALA A 229 14.23 -0.06 -7.36
C ALA A 229 15.34 -1.08 -7.05
N ALA A 230 16.59 -0.80 -7.46
CA ALA A 230 17.74 -1.68 -7.18
C ALA A 230 18.07 -1.71 -5.67
N GLU A 231 18.04 -0.57 -5.01
CA GLU A 231 18.26 -0.45 -3.56
C GLU A 231 17.19 -1.20 -2.77
N ALA A 232 15.91 -1.12 -3.19
CA ALA A 232 14.82 -1.86 -2.56
C ALA A 232 15.04 -3.38 -2.67
N VAL A 233 15.41 -3.88 -3.86
CA VAL A 233 15.72 -5.31 -4.07
C VAL A 233 16.93 -5.74 -3.25
N SER A 234 17.99 -4.95 -3.20
CA SER A 234 19.19 -5.25 -2.41
C SER A 234 18.88 -5.36 -0.92
N ARG A 235 17.97 -4.52 -0.42
CA ARG A 235 17.63 -4.46 1.00
C ARG A 235 16.66 -5.55 1.45
N ARG A 236 15.68 -5.92 0.61
CA ARG A 236 14.59 -6.82 1.02
C ARG A 236 14.25 -7.91 0.00
N GLY A 237 14.82 -7.88 -1.20
CA GLY A 237 14.39 -8.70 -2.33
C GLY A 237 13.20 -8.11 -3.10
N PRO A 238 12.65 -8.87 -4.06
CA PRO A 238 11.46 -8.48 -4.81
C PRO A 238 10.26 -8.23 -3.88
N GLY A 239 9.44 -7.23 -4.21
CA GLY A 239 8.25 -6.87 -3.43
C GLY A 239 7.89 -5.38 -3.55
N PRO A 240 6.81 -4.95 -2.89
CA PRO A 240 6.40 -3.56 -2.90
C PRO A 240 7.41 -2.70 -2.13
N PHE A 241 7.77 -1.54 -2.70
CA PHE A 241 8.83 -0.73 -2.13
C PHE A 241 8.54 0.77 -2.08
N GLN A 242 7.58 1.24 -2.89
CA GLN A 242 7.28 2.67 -2.98
C GLN A 242 5.78 2.90 -3.12
N VAL A 243 5.30 3.91 -2.40
CA VAL A 243 3.96 4.49 -2.58
C VAL A 243 4.11 5.91 -3.08
N LEU A 244 3.37 6.25 -4.12
CA LEU A 244 3.28 7.60 -4.67
C LEU A 244 1.92 8.18 -4.32
N TYR A 245 1.91 9.35 -3.71
CA TYR A 245 0.70 10.06 -3.30
C TYR A 245 0.49 11.32 -4.13
N ARG A 246 -0.76 11.63 -4.42
CA ARG A 246 -1.14 12.90 -5.01
C ARG A 246 -1.40 13.93 -3.93
N THR A 247 -0.63 15.02 -3.98
CA THR A 247 -0.74 16.15 -3.04
C THR A 247 -1.31 17.39 -3.73
N SER A 248 -1.92 18.27 -2.94
CA SER A 248 -2.40 19.58 -3.40
C SER A 248 -1.27 20.61 -3.52
N SER A 249 -0.12 20.40 -2.86
CA SER A 249 1.08 21.25 -2.96
C SER A 249 2.33 20.49 -2.55
N MET A 250 3.23 20.27 -3.50
CA MET A 250 4.52 19.65 -3.20
C MET A 250 5.42 20.54 -2.33
N ASP A 251 5.40 21.85 -2.54
CA ASP A 251 6.18 22.78 -1.72
C ASP A 251 5.63 22.89 -0.29
N GLY A 252 4.30 22.78 -0.13
CA GLY A 252 3.68 22.69 1.19
C GLY A 252 4.12 21.44 1.93
N ALA A 253 4.10 20.29 1.27
CA ALA A 253 4.57 19.03 1.83
C ALA A 253 6.06 19.07 2.21
N ALA A 254 6.90 19.62 1.32
CA ALA A 254 8.35 19.75 1.58
C ALA A 254 8.65 20.68 2.77
N ARG A 255 7.94 21.80 2.90
CA ARG A 255 8.06 22.71 4.06
C ARG A 255 7.69 22.00 5.35
N TRP A 256 6.52 21.34 5.38
CA TRP A 256 6.13 20.58 6.57
C TRP A 256 7.20 19.59 7.01
N MET A 257 7.72 18.79 6.08
CA MET A 257 8.76 17.80 6.37
C MET A 257 10.04 18.46 6.92
N ALA A 258 10.48 19.57 6.33
CA ALA A 258 11.64 20.32 6.81
C ALA A 258 11.45 20.84 8.23
N ASP A 259 10.27 21.40 8.54
CA ASP A 259 9.91 21.92 9.88
C ASP A 259 9.84 20.79 10.93
N HIS A 260 9.69 19.52 10.48
CA HIS A 260 9.61 18.34 11.35
C HIS A 260 10.87 17.43 11.25
N GLY A 261 11.99 18.00 10.80
CA GLY A 261 13.29 17.32 10.83
C GLY A 261 13.47 16.23 9.78
N VAL A 262 12.66 16.21 8.72
CA VAL A 262 12.88 15.35 7.56
C VAL A 262 13.71 16.10 6.52
N PRO A 263 14.85 15.55 6.06
CA PRO A 263 15.67 16.20 5.03
C PRO A 263 14.87 16.48 3.75
N PRO A 264 15.24 17.49 2.95
CA PRO A 264 14.58 17.80 1.70
C PRO A 264 14.51 16.57 0.77
N PRO A 265 13.30 16.17 0.32
CA PRO A 265 13.14 15.02 -0.59
C PRO A 265 13.83 15.26 -1.93
N ALA A 266 14.38 14.20 -2.52
CA ALA A 266 14.92 14.24 -3.89
C ALA A 266 13.80 14.60 -4.87
N ARG A 267 14.06 15.51 -5.82
CA ARG A 267 13.09 15.91 -6.86
C ARG A 267 13.48 15.30 -8.20
N GLY A 268 12.46 15.00 -9.02
CA GLY A 268 12.62 14.46 -10.36
C GLY A 268 11.38 14.69 -11.23
N VAL A 269 11.46 14.28 -12.49
CA VAL A 269 10.37 14.39 -13.45
C VAL A 269 9.96 12.98 -13.87
N ARG A 270 8.67 12.68 -13.79
CA ARG A 270 8.07 11.42 -14.25
C ARG A 270 8.02 11.37 -15.78
N ASN A 271 7.80 10.17 -16.34
CA ASN A 271 7.56 9.98 -17.78
C ASN A 271 6.35 10.78 -18.29
N THR A 272 5.40 11.10 -17.39
CA THR A 272 4.23 11.96 -17.69
C THR A 272 4.57 13.45 -17.80
N GLY A 273 5.80 13.85 -17.50
CA GLY A 273 6.21 15.26 -17.39
C GLY A 273 5.87 15.90 -16.03
N GLU A 274 5.18 15.21 -15.13
CA GLU A 274 4.88 15.72 -13.81
C GLU A 274 6.13 15.76 -12.92
N GLN A 275 6.25 16.83 -12.12
CA GLN A 275 7.23 16.90 -11.05
C GLN A 275 6.86 15.87 -9.95
N ALA A 276 7.88 15.25 -9.40
CA ALA A 276 7.75 14.35 -8.27
C ALA A 276 8.85 14.62 -7.24
N MET A 277 8.58 14.30 -5.99
CA MET A 277 9.62 14.24 -4.95
C MET A 277 9.56 12.89 -4.26
N LEU A 278 10.69 12.43 -3.73
CA LEU A 278 10.86 11.11 -3.17
C LEU A 278 11.55 11.20 -1.81
N VAL A 279 10.86 10.75 -0.77
CA VAL A 279 11.39 10.56 0.58
C VAL A 279 12.02 9.18 0.65
N PRO A 280 13.28 9.07 1.10
CA PRO A 280 13.96 7.79 1.21
C PRO A 280 13.44 6.97 2.41
N PRO A 281 13.68 5.65 2.40
CA PRO A 281 13.03 4.70 3.30
C PRO A 281 13.38 4.84 4.78
N GLU A 282 14.52 5.42 5.11
CA GLU A 282 14.96 5.65 6.49
C GLU A 282 14.04 6.62 7.26
N HIS A 283 13.31 7.47 6.54
CA HIS A 283 12.33 8.40 7.14
C HIS A 283 10.89 7.90 7.08
N ALA A 284 10.63 6.76 6.42
CA ALA A 284 9.30 6.27 6.12
C ALA A 284 9.15 4.75 6.38
N CYS A 285 9.70 4.28 7.50
CA CYS A 285 9.58 2.89 7.93
C CYS A 285 9.96 1.88 6.83
N GLY A 286 11.10 2.09 6.17
CA GLY A 286 11.63 1.16 5.16
C GLY A 286 10.94 1.23 3.78
N THR A 287 10.08 2.22 3.55
CA THR A 287 9.31 2.40 2.31
C THR A 287 9.70 3.72 1.64
N TYR A 288 9.87 3.73 0.33
CA TYR A 288 9.96 5.01 -0.40
C TYR A 288 8.58 5.68 -0.45
N ILE A 289 8.48 6.94 -0.02
CA ILE A 289 7.25 7.73 -0.13
C ILE A 289 7.46 8.84 -1.15
N GLY A 290 6.69 8.78 -2.22
CA GLY A 290 6.71 9.78 -3.29
C GLY A 290 5.50 10.70 -3.21
N PHE A 291 5.67 11.93 -3.72
CA PHE A 291 4.59 12.89 -3.89
C PHE A 291 4.61 13.44 -5.32
N VAL A 292 3.42 13.62 -5.89
CA VAL A 292 3.20 14.30 -7.17
C VAL A 292 2.07 15.30 -7.02
N GLY A 293 2.17 16.40 -7.74
CA GLY A 293 1.14 17.44 -7.68
C GLY A 293 1.70 18.78 -8.15
N PRO A 294 0.93 19.86 -7.99
CA PRO A 294 1.40 21.21 -8.22
C PRO A 294 2.49 21.58 -7.21
N ALA A 295 3.33 22.53 -7.60
CA ALA A 295 4.39 23.09 -6.77
C ALA A 295 3.85 23.72 -5.47
#